data_9413aaf86f464070774be4aee188fd49
#
_entry.id   9413aaf86f464070774be4aee188fd49
#
_cell.length_a   1.000
_cell.length_b   1.000
_cell.length_c   1.000
_cell.angle_alpha   90.00
_cell.angle_beta   90.00
_cell.angle_gamma   90.00
#
_symmetry.space_group_name_H-M   'P 1'
#
loop_
_entity.id
_entity.type
_entity.pdbx_description
1 polymer ?
#
loop_
_entity_poly.entity_id
_entity_poly.type
_entity_poly.pdbx_seq_one_letter_code
_entity_poly.pdbx_strand_id
1 'polypeptide(L)'
;QMCIRDRYGGPGLGKTHLLNALGNEILKKNPNTRVKYIPAESFINEFLDHLRLNDMDNFKKNYRSIDLLLIDDIQSLSGNKVQTQEEFFNTFNNLHSNNKQIVLTSDRRPEQLENLPERLVTRFSWGLTTDITPPDFETRIAILNSKTEDLDYHFQPDTIEYLAGQFDSNVRELEGALKDISLMAKVKQINTITVDIASEAIRCLLYTSPSPR
;
A
#
# COMPACT_ATOMS: atom_id res chain seq x y z
N GLN A 1 -22.16 -8.87 8.73
CA GLN A 1 -22.19 -7.63 7.94
C GLN A 1 -20.96 -7.60 7.08
N MET A 2 -21.16 -7.68 5.76
CA MET A 2 -20.10 -7.62 4.79
C MET A 2 -19.68 -6.16 4.64
N CYS A 3 -18.41 -5.87 4.92
CA CYS A 3 -17.86 -4.55 4.73
C CYS A 3 -16.85 -4.60 3.58
N ILE A 4 -17.21 -4.05 2.43
CA ILE A 4 -16.24 -3.61 1.45
C ILE A 4 -15.59 -2.38 2.07
N ARG A 5 -14.27 -2.38 2.17
CA ARG A 5 -13.53 -1.24 2.72
C ARG A 5 -12.61 -0.72 1.63
N ASP A 6 -13.04 0.34 0.98
CA ASP A 6 -12.19 1.08 0.06
C ASP A 6 -11.34 2.07 0.85
N ARG A 7 -10.05 2.07 0.59
CA ARG A 7 -9.09 3.02 1.18
C ARG A 7 -8.39 3.75 0.05
N TYR A 8 -8.64 5.04 -0.05
CA TYR A 8 -7.92 5.90 -0.99
C TYR A 8 -7.05 6.91 -0.26
N GLY A 9 -5.99 7.34 -0.92
CA GLY A 9 -5.05 8.32 -0.38
C GLY A 9 -3.86 8.47 -1.31
N GLY A 10 -3.17 9.59 -1.24
CA GLY A 10 -1.99 9.86 -2.03
C GLY A 10 -0.93 8.74 -1.98
N PRO A 11 0.04 8.75 -2.89
CA PRO A 11 1.13 7.78 -2.86
C PRO A 11 1.94 7.92 -1.56
N GLY A 12 2.44 6.79 -1.04
CA GLY A 12 3.33 6.79 0.14
C GLY A 12 2.64 6.94 1.50
N LEU A 13 1.30 6.91 1.59
CA LEU A 13 0.55 7.04 2.85
C LEU A 13 0.34 5.72 3.61
N GLY A 14 1.02 4.63 3.22
CA GLY A 14 0.96 3.37 3.94
C GLY A 14 -0.24 2.47 3.60
N LYS A 15 -0.92 2.67 2.46
CA LYS A 15 -2.05 1.84 2.00
C LYS A 15 -1.74 0.35 2.02
N THR A 16 -0.65 -0.05 1.37
CA THR A 16 -0.15 -1.44 1.33
C THR A 16 0.13 -1.97 2.73
N HIS A 17 0.73 -1.15 3.60
CA HIS A 17 1.02 -1.53 4.99
C HIS A 17 -0.27 -1.82 5.76
N LEU A 18 -1.28 -0.97 5.61
CA LEU A 18 -2.59 -1.16 6.23
C LEU A 18 -3.32 -2.42 5.74
N LEU A 19 -3.21 -2.74 4.43
CA LEU A 19 -3.75 -4.00 3.89
C LEU A 19 -3.09 -5.21 4.53
N ASN A 20 -1.76 -5.22 4.60
CA ASN A 20 -1.00 -6.32 5.19
C ASN A 20 -1.29 -6.44 6.69
N ALA A 21 -1.35 -5.33 7.43
CA ALA A 21 -1.69 -5.32 8.85
C ALA A 21 -3.10 -5.89 9.10
N LEU A 22 -4.09 -5.52 8.25
CA LEU A 22 -5.44 -6.05 8.33
C LEU A 22 -5.47 -7.56 8.06
N GLY A 23 -4.78 -8.04 7.03
CA GLY A 23 -4.68 -9.46 6.72
C GLY A 23 -4.08 -10.26 7.87
N ASN A 24 -2.97 -9.78 8.42
CA ASN A 24 -2.30 -10.40 9.56
C ASN A 24 -3.18 -10.43 10.83
N GLU A 25 -3.88 -9.35 11.12
CA GLU A 25 -4.78 -9.28 12.28
C GLU A 25 -5.97 -10.26 12.15
N ILE A 26 -6.52 -10.42 10.95
CA ILE A 26 -7.59 -11.39 10.69
C ILE A 26 -7.07 -12.82 10.84
N LEU A 27 -5.87 -13.12 10.32
CA LEU A 27 -5.24 -14.44 10.46
C LEU A 27 -4.91 -14.77 11.92
N LYS A 28 -4.47 -13.77 12.72
CA LYS A 28 -4.26 -13.95 14.16
C LYS A 28 -5.56 -14.33 14.90
N LYS A 29 -6.69 -13.69 14.52
CA LYS A 29 -8.00 -13.96 15.13
C LYS A 29 -8.61 -15.28 14.63
N ASN A 30 -8.43 -15.58 13.35
CA ASN A 30 -9.02 -16.74 12.69
C ASN A 30 -7.98 -17.39 11.75
N PRO A 31 -7.11 -18.28 12.24
CA PRO A 31 -6.01 -18.86 11.46
C PRO A 31 -6.46 -19.66 10.22
N ASN A 32 -7.71 -20.13 10.21
CA ASN A 32 -8.27 -20.91 9.10
C ASN A 32 -8.85 -20.05 7.97
N THR A 33 -8.80 -18.71 8.08
CA THR A 33 -9.29 -17.80 7.05
C THR A 33 -8.37 -17.85 5.83
N ARG A 34 -8.93 -18.08 4.65
CA ARG A 34 -8.16 -18.05 3.40
C ARG A 34 -8.04 -16.62 2.92
N VAL A 35 -6.92 -15.99 3.24
CA VAL A 35 -6.61 -14.61 2.84
C VAL A 35 -5.76 -14.64 1.58
N LYS A 36 -6.16 -13.87 0.57
CA LYS A 36 -5.31 -13.58 -0.60
C LYS A 36 -5.05 -12.08 -0.66
N TYR A 37 -3.77 -11.69 -0.56
CA TYR A 37 -3.29 -10.37 -0.90
C TYR A 37 -2.72 -10.39 -2.32
N ILE A 38 -3.10 -9.42 -3.14
CA ILE A 38 -2.60 -9.30 -4.50
C ILE A 38 -2.63 -7.83 -4.96
N PRO A 39 -1.54 -7.30 -5.55
CA PRO A 39 -1.59 -6.07 -6.33
C PRO A 39 -2.50 -6.24 -7.55
N ALA A 40 -3.24 -5.20 -7.94
CA ALA A 40 -4.13 -5.27 -9.10
C ALA A 40 -3.39 -5.59 -10.41
N GLU A 41 -2.14 -5.15 -10.55
CA GLU A 41 -1.29 -5.53 -11.69
C GLU A 41 -1.00 -7.02 -11.73
N SER A 42 -0.73 -7.65 -10.59
CA SER A 42 -0.53 -9.10 -10.50
C SER A 42 -1.81 -9.88 -10.82
N PHE A 43 -2.98 -9.37 -10.41
CA PHE A 43 -4.26 -9.94 -10.83
C PHE A 43 -4.42 -9.92 -12.37
N ILE A 44 -4.06 -8.81 -13.01
CA ILE A 44 -4.08 -8.69 -14.47
C ILE A 44 -3.18 -9.74 -15.12
N ASN A 45 -1.96 -9.89 -14.62
CA ASN A 45 -0.99 -10.85 -15.14
C ASN A 45 -1.46 -12.31 -14.92
N GLU A 46 -1.92 -12.66 -13.71
CA GLU A 46 -2.51 -13.98 -13.43
C GLU A 46 -3.66 -14.30 -14.40
N PHE A 47 -4.58 -13.35 -14.63
CA PHE A 47 -5.69 -13.52 -15.56
C PHE A 47 -5.20 -13.77 -17.00
N LEU A 48 -4.28 -12.95 -17.50
CA LEU A 48 -3.75 -13.08 -18.86
C LEU A 48 -3.00 -14.39 -19.07
N ASP A 49 -2.26 -14.85 -18.08
CA ASP A 49 -1.53 -16.13 -18.14
C ASP A 49 -2.50 -17.31 -18.18
N HIS A 50 -3.51 -17.35 -17.32
CA HIS A 50 -4.55 -18.38 -17.36
C HIS A 50 -5.37 -18.35 -18.66
N LEU A 51 -5.62 -17.15 -19.22
CA LEU A 51 -6.29 -17.00 -20.50
C LEU A 51 -5.45 -17.59 -21.64
N ARG A 52 -4.14 -17.32 -21.69
CA ARG A 52 -3.20 -17.87 -22.69
C ARG A 52 -3.10 -19.39 -22.61
N LEU A 53 -3.10 -19.93 -21.41
CA LEU A 53 -3.02 -21.37 -21.12
C LEU A 53 -4.37 -22.08 -21.28
N ASN A 54 -5.45 -21.35 -21.60
CA ASN A 54 -6.82 -21.86 -21.65
C ASN A 54 -7.28 -22.56 -20.36
N ASP A 55 -6.84 -22.03 -19.20
CA ASP A 55 -6.99 -22.59 -17.86
C ASP A 55 -7.81 -21.68 -16.92
N MET A 56 -8.88 -21.11 -17.46
CA MET A 56 -9.74 -20.17 -16.72
C MET A 56 -10.51 -20.83 -15.57
N ASP A 57 -10.73 -22.14 -15.63
CA ASP A 57 -11.43 -22.85 -14.55
C ASP A 57 -10.59 -22.88 -13.27
N ASN A 58 -9.28 -23.09 -13.36
CA ASN A 58 -8.37 -23.03 -12.22
C ASN A 58 -8.27 -21.60 -11.67
N PHE A 59 -8.18 -20.58 -12.54
CA PHE A 59 -8.23 -19.19 -12.12
C PHE A 59 -9.47 -18.91 -11.26
N LYS A 60 -10.66 -19.22 -11.79
CA LYS A 60 -11.93 -19.02 -11.10
C LYS A 60 -12.01 -19.81 -9.79
N LYS A 61 -11.54 -21.06 -9.77
CA LYS A 61 -11.50 -21.89 -8.58
C LYS A 61 -10.64 -21.30 -7.48
N ASN A 62 -9.45 -20.78 -7.83
CA ASN A 62 -8.54 -20.13 -6.90
C ASN A 62 -9.19 -18.93 -6.21
N TYR A 63 -9.84 -18.05 -6.98
CA TYR A 63 -10.50 -16.88 -6.41
C TYR A 63 -11.78 -17.20 -5.64
N ARG A 64 -12.58 -18.16 -6.09
CA ARG A 64 -13.81 -18.58 -5.38
C ARG A 64 -13.54 -19.22 -4.01
N SER A 65 -12.35 -19.77 -3.81
CA SER A 65 -11.96 -20.41 -2.55
C SER A 65 -11.58 -19.43 -1.44
N ILE A 66 -11.44 -18.14 -1.74
CA ILE A 66 -10.94 -17.11 -0.83
C ILE A 66 -12.04 -16.65 0.13
N ASP A 67 -11.69 -16.37 1.39
CA ASP A 67 -12.59 -15.80 2.39
C ASP A 67 -12.38 -14.28 2.56
N LEU A 68 -11.15 -13.81 2.34
CA LEU A 68 -10.77 -12.40 2.34
C LEU A 68 -9.85 -12.10 1.16
N LEU A 69 -10.28 -11.20 0.29
CA LEU A 69 -9.49 -10.69 -0.83
C LEU A 69 -9.00 -9.27 -0.51
N LEU A 70 -7.69 -9.09 -0.50
CA LEU A 70 -7.00 -7.82 -0.31
C LEU A 70 -6.36 -7.43 -1.63
N ILE A 71 -6.84 -6.36 -2.27
CA ILE A 71 -6.29 -5.89 -3.55
C ILE A 71 -5.69 -4.51 -3.36
N ASP A 72 -4.43 -4.39 -3.76
CA ASP A 72 -3.68 -3.15 -3.69
C ASP A 72 -3.62 -2.46 -5.06
N ASP A 73 -3.70 -1.13 -5.04
CA ASP A 73 -3.53 -0.26 -6.20
C ASP A 73 -4.49 -0.56 -7.36
N ILE A 74 -5.82 -0.54 -7.09
CA ILE A 74 -6.85 -0.83 -8.09
C ILE A 74 -6.85 0.14 -9.28
N GLN A 75 -6.20 1.31 -9.20
CA GLN A 75 -6.02 2.21 -10.33
C GLN A 75 -5.29 1.53 -11.51
N SER A 76 -4.53 0.47 -11.27
CA SER A 76 -3.90 -0.34 -12.32
C SER A 76 -4.92 -1.06 -13.22
N LEU A 77 -6.18 -1.22 -12.79
CA LEU A 77 -7.27 -1.74 -13.62
C LEU A 77 -7.79 -0.72 -14.64
N SER A 78 -7.43 0.56 -14.49
CA SER A 78 -7.83 1.63 -15.42
C SER A 78 -7.22 1.44 -16.81
N GLY A 79 -7.83 2.06 -17.83
CA GLY A 79 -7.38 2.01 -19.21
C GLY A 79 -8.09 0.93 -20.05
N ASN A 80 -7.57 0.66 -21.24
CA ASN A 80 -8.18 -0.25 -22.24
C ASN A 80 -7.95 -1.75 -21.89
N LYS A 81 -8.42 -2.19 -20.71
CA LYS A 81 -8.27 -3.58 -20.23
C LYS A 81 -9.62 -4.27 -20.07
N VAL A 82 -10.48 -4.14 -21.08
CA VAL A 82 -11.91 -4.54 -21.03
C VAL A 82 -12.08 -5.97 -20.52
N GLN A 83 -11.35 -6.94 -21.05
CA GLN A 83 -11.48 -8.35 -20.63
C GLN A 83 -11.08 -8.57 -19.16
N THR A 84 -10.01 -7.94 -18.72
CA THR A 84 -9.55 -8.03 -17.33
C THR A 84 -10.53 -7.35 -16.37
N GLN A 85 -11.06 -6.17 -16.75
CA GLN A 85 -12.06 -5.46 -15.98
C GLN A 85 -13.35 -6.28 -15.85
N GLU A 86 -13.74 -7.01 -16.89
CA GLU A 86 -14.89 -7.89 -16.89
C GLU A 86 -14.69 -9.10 -15.97
N GLU A 87 -13.54 -9.77 -16.04
CA GLU A 87 -13.25 -10.89 -15.14
C GLU A 87 -13.08 -10.42 -13.69
N PHE A 88 -12.51 -9.24 -13.48
CA PHE A 88 -12.45 -8.64 -12.14
C PHE A 88 -13.85 -8.39 -11.57
N PHE A 89 -14.75 -7.83 -12.38
CA PHE A 89 -16.15 -7.64 -11.99
C PHE A 89 -16.84 -8.96 -11.65
N ASN A 90 -16.62 -10.03 -12.43
CA ASN A 90 -17.16 -11.35 -12.17
C ASN A 90 -16.62 -11.95 -10.87
N THR A 91 -15.32 -11.83 -10.64
CA THR A 91 -14.64 -12.27 -9.41
C THR A 91 -15.20 -11.53 -8.20
N PHE A 92 -15.30 -10.20 -8.29
CA PHE A 92 -15.87 -9.35 -7.24
C PHE A 92 -17.30 -9.77 -6.90
N ASN A 93 -18.19 -9.89 -7.90
CA ASN A 93 -19.58 -10.30 -7.68
C ASN A 93 -19.69 -11.69 -7.06
N ASN A 94 -18.85 -12.63 -7.48
CA ASN A 94 -18.85 -13.99 -6.93
C ASN A 94 -18.49 -13.96 -5.44
N LEU A 95 -17.43 -13.27 -5.06
CA LEU A 95 -17.04 -13.12 -3.65
C LEU A 95 -18.13 -12.41 -2.85
N HIS A 96 -18.64 -11.31 -3.39
CA HIS A 96 -19.72 -10.55 -2.77
C HIS A 96 -20.98 -11.40 -2.52
N SER A 97 -21.46 -12.13 -3.52
CA SER A 97 -22.66 -12.97 -3.41
C SER A 97 -22.49 -14.14 -2.43
N ASN A 98 -21.24 -14.56 -2.18
CA ASN A 98 -20.91 -15.60 -1.20
C ASN A 98 -20.53 -15.02 0.19
N ASN A 99 -20.85 -13.75 0.46
CA ASN A 99 -20.55 -13.06 1.72
C ASN A 99 -19.06 -13.08 2.10
N LYS A 100 -18.18 -13.10 1.11
CA LYS A 100 -16.73 -12.99 1.32
C LYS A 100 -16.33 -11.54 1.47
N GLN A 101 -15.25 -11.28 2.19
CA GLN A 101 -14.78 -9.94 2.44
C GLN A 101 -13.80 -9.48 1.35
N ILE A 102 -13.94 -8.23 0.91
CA ILE A 102 -13.06 -7.61 -0.08
C ILE A 102 -12.58 -6.28 0.50
N VAL A 103 -11.30 -6.03 0.41
CA VAL A 103 -10.68 -4.74 0.76
C VAL A 103 -9.83 -4.27 -0.39
N LEU A 104 -10.04 -3.04 -0.81
CA LEU A 104 -9.37 -2.42 -1.95
C LEU A 104 -8.58 -1.20 -1.48
N THR A 105 -7.46 -0.91 -2.13
CA THR A 105 -6.79 0.38 -2.01
C THR A 105 -6.67 1.06 -3.36
N SER A 106 -6.64 2.39 -3.35
CA SER A 106 -6.46 3.21 -4.54
C SER A 106 -5.64 4.47 -4.21
N ASP A 107 -5.00 5.04 -5.20
CA ASP A 107 -4.34 6.35 -5.08
C ASP A 107 -5.34 7.52 -5.17
N ARG A 108 -6.57 7.26 -5.63
CA ARG A 108 -7.66 8.25 -5.82
C ARG A 108 -9.02 7.58 -5.65
N ARG A 109 -10.07 8.39 -5.59
CA ARG A 109 -11.45 7.89 -5.46
C ARG A 109 -11.87 7.08 -6.69
N PRO A 110 -12.76 6.07 -6.53
CA PRO A 110 -13.24 5.27 -7.65
C PRO A 110 -13.81 6.10 -8.82
N GLU A 111 -14.49 7.21 -8.52
CA GLU A 111 -15.10 8.10 -9.51
C GLU A 111 -14.06 8.88 -10.33
N GLN A 112 -12.82 8.95 -9.87
CA GLN A 112 -11.70 9.61 -10.54
C GLN A 112 -10.84 8.64 -11.37
N LEU A 113 -11.20 7.34 -11.38
CA LEU A 113 -10.51 6.33 -12.17
C LEU A 113 -10.98 6.39 -13.63
N GLU A 114 -10.12 6.87 -14.50
CA GLU A 114 -10.42 6.99 -15.94
C GLU A 114 -10.55 5.62 -16.61
N ASN A 115 -11.48 5.50 -17.57
CA ASN A 115 -11.70 4.29 -18.36
C ASN A 115 -11.99 3.04 -17.49
N LEU A 116 -12.61 3.22 -16.34
CA LEU A 116 -13.17 2.14 -15.54
C LEU A 116 -14.68 2.06 -15.81
N PRO A 117 -15.24 0.87 -16.12
CA PRO A 117 -16.69 0.73 -16.32
C PRO A 117 -17.49 1.20 -15.10
N GLU A 118 -18.57 1.95 -15.33
CA GLU A 118 -19.43 2.50 -14.28
C GLU A 118 -19.90 1.43 -13.27
N ARG A 119 -20.15 0.20 -13.75
CA ARG A 119 -20.51 -0.94 -12.92
C ARG A 119 -19.44 -1.31 -11.89
N LEU A 120 -18.14 -1.13 -12.20
CA LEU A 120 -17.04 -1.35 -11.25
C LEU A 120 -16.93 -0.18 -10.28
N VAL A 121 -17.04 1.06 -10.76
CA VAL A 121 -17.06 2.27 -9.91
C VAL A 121 -18.17 2.14 -8.86
N THR A 122 -19.38 1.78 -9.28
CA THR A 122 -20.52 1.55 -8.37
C THR A 122 -20.21 0.47 -7.33
N ARG A 123 -19.55 -0.63 -7.73
CA ARG A 123 -19.16 -1.72 -6.80
C ARG A 123 -18.11 -1.27 -5.79
N PHE A 124 -17.13 -0.50 -6.22
CA PHE A 124 -16.10 0.03 -5.33
C PHE A 124 -16.67 1.04 -4.32
N SER A 125 -17.67 1.81 -4.74
CA SER A 125 -18.39 2.72 -3.83
C SER A 125 -19.37 2.01 -2.88
N TRP A 126 -19.57 0.68 -3.03
CA TRP A 126 -20.43 -0.12 -2.15
C TRP A 126 -19.70 -0.51 -0.87
N GLY A 127 -19.89 0.19 0.20
CA GLY A 127 -19.30 -0.18 1.49
C GLY A 127 -18.69 1.00 2.22
N LEU A 128 -17.72 0.71 3.09
CA LEU A 128 -17.05 1.74 3.86
C LEU A 128 -15.85 2.28 3.09
N THR A 129 -15.97 3.45 2.54
CA THR A 129 -14.85 4.20 1.95
C THR A 129 -14.18 5.06 3.01
N THR A 130 -12.86 4.93 3.16
CA THR A 130 -12.08 5.69 4.14
C THR A 130 -10.92 6.40 3.44
N ASP A 131 -10.79 7.69 3.67
CA ASP A 131 -9.65 8.49 3.25
C ASP A 131 -8.45 8.24 4.16
N ILE A 132 -7.26 8.14 3.55
CA ILE A 132 -5.98 8.06 4.27
C ILE A 132 -5.27 9.39 4.04
N THR A 133 -5.27 10.21 5.09
CA THR A 133 -4.57 11.49 5.10
C THR A 133 -3.11 11.33 5.51
N PRO A 134 -2.24 12.29 5.15
CA PRO A 134 -0.89 12.32 5.67
C PRO A 134 -0.88 12.22 7.21
N PRO A 135 0.09 11.50 7.79
CA PRO A 135 0.19 11.38 9.24
C PRO A 135 0.50 12.72 9.88
N ASP A 136 -0.08 12.99 11.04
CA ASP A 136 0.28 14.14 11.87
C ASP A 136 1.70 14.00 12.45
N PHE A 137 2.19 15.05 13.08
CA PHE A 137 3.57 15.09 13.60
C PHE A 137 3.85 13.97 14.61
N GLU A 138 2.92 13.69 15.52
CA GLU A 138 3.04 12.66 16.55
C GLU A 138 3.06 11.25 15.94
N THR A 139 2.19 11.03 14.95
CA THR A 139 2.17 9.76 14.18
C THR A 139 3.47 9.55 13.41
N ARG A 140 4.06 10.63 12.83
CA ARG A 140 5.36 10.53 12.14
C ARG A 140 6.48 10.15 13.09
N ILE A 141 6.51 10.73 14.30
CA ILE A 141 7.46 10.35 15.36
C ILE A 141 7.29 8.87 15.73
N ALA A 142 6.06 8.40 15.89
CA ALA A 142 5.80 7.00 16.22
C ALA A 142 6.26 6.06 15.10
N ILE A 143 6.01 6.43 13.82
CA ILE A 143 6.49 5.66 12.65
C ILE A 143 8.02 5.61 12.62
N LEU A 144 8.70 6.75 12.81
CA LEU A 144 10.16 6.82 12.83
C LEU A 144 10.75 5.96 13.95
N ASN A 145 10.23 6.06 15.18
CA ASN A 145 10.68 5.24 16.30
C ASN A 145 10.54 3.75 15.97
N SER A 146 9.37 3.32 15.48
CA SER A 146 9.17 1.90 15.13
C SER A 146 10.11 1.43 14.01
N LYS A 147 10.44 2.29 13.05
CA LYS A 147 11.36 1.95 11.95
C LYS A 147 12.83 1.95 12.37
N THR A 148 13.19 2.75 13.36
CA THR A 148 14.57 2.81 13.89
C THR A 148 14.88 1.69 14.86
N GLU A 149 13.86 1.05 15.50
CA GLU A 149 14.04 -0.14 16.33
C GLU A 149 14.66 -1.32 15.57
N ASP A 150 14.37 -1.43 14.26
CA ASP A 150 14.91 -2.49 13.39
C ASP A 150 16.30 -2.17 12.82
N LEU A 151 16.86 -0.99 13.15
CA LEU A 151 18.16 -0.54 12.64
C LEU A 151 19.26 -0.72 13.69
N ASP A 152 20.49 -1.02 13.23
CA ASP A 152 21.66 -1.18 14.09
C ASP A 152 22.25 0.17 14.59
N TYR A 153 21.47 1.27 14.53
CA TYR A 153 21.88 2.62 14.86
C TYR A 153 21.01 3.21 15.95
N HIS A 154 21.62 3.98 16.84
CA HIS A 154 20.91 4.72 17.87
C HIS A 154 20.58 6.14 17.38
N PHE A 155 19.30 6.42 17.18
CA PHE A 155 18.82 7.76 16.85
C PHE A 155 18.49 8.53 18.13
N GLN A 156 19.02 9.76 18.25
CA GLN A 156 18.66 10.62 19.38
C GLN A 156 17.21 11.11 19.24
N PRO A 157 16.48 11.35 20.37
CA PRO A 157 15.08 11.79 20.30
C PRO A 157 14.87 13.08 19.50
N ASP A 158 15.75 14.06 19.64
CA ASP A 158 15.76 15.32 18.89
C ASP A 158 15.97 15.11 17.38
N THR A 159 16.72 14.08 17.00
CA THR A 159 16.89 13.68 15.60
C THR A 159 15.60 13.12 15.03
N ILE A 160 14.86 12.32 15.79
CA ILE A 160 13.54 11.80 15.36
C ILE A 160 12.54 12.94 15.17
N GLU A 161 12.49 13.89 16.12
CA GLU A 161 11.64 15.08 16.00
C GLU A 161 12.03 15.96 14.80
N TYR A 162 13.33 16.16 14.59
CA TYR A 162 13.83 16.88 13.42
C TYR A 162 13.38 16.23 12.11
N LEU A 163 13.55 14.90 11.97
CA LEU A 163 13.11 14.16 10.78
C LEU A 163 11.60 14.24 10.57
N ALA A 164 10.83 14.08 11.63
CA ALA A 164 9.38 14.20 11.58
C ALA A 164 8.92 15.61 11.13
N GLY A 165 9.70 16.64 11.43
CA GLY A 165 9.42 18.01 10.98
C GLY A 165 9.83 18.31 9.54
N GLN A 166 10.82 17.59 8.98
CA GLN A 166 11.30 17.82 7.61
C GLN A 166 10.41 17.19 6.54
N PHE A 167 9.71 16.10 6.86
CA PHE A 167 8.92 15.31 5.90
C PHE A 167 7.47 15.24 6.37
N ASP A 168 6.60 16.03 5.77
CA ASP A 168 5.17 16.11 6.12
C ASP A 168 4.25 15.48 5.08
N SER A 169 4.75 15.18 3.88
CA SER A 169 3.93 14.81 2.74
C SER A 169 3.59 13.32 2.73
N ASN A 170 4.55 12.45 3.01
CA ASN A 170 4.35 11.00 2.93
C ASN A 170 5.38 10.18 3.71
N VAL A 171 4.99 8.95 4.07
CA VAL A 171 5.83 8.02 4.84
C VAL A 171 7.02 7.48 4.03
N ARG A 172 6.91 7.41 2.69
CA ARG A 172 8.02 6.94 1.84
C ARG A 172 9.23 7.86 1.90
N GLU A 173 9.01 9.18 2.01
CA GLU A 173 10.10 10.14 2.17
C GLU A 173 10.81 9.95 3.51
N LEU A 174 10.05 9.70 4.60
CA LEU A 174 10.63 9.35 5.90
C LEU A 174 11.49 8.07 5.82
N GLU A 175 10.97 7.01 5.19
CA GLU A 175 11.71 5.76 5.01
C GLU A 175 12.94 5.93 4.10
N GLY A 176 12.83 6.76 3.07
CA GLY A 176 13.96 7.13 2.21
C GLY A 176 15.06 7.82 3.00
N ALA A 177 14.71 8.85 3.75
CA ALA A 177 15.65 9.58 4.59
C ALA A 177 16.36 8.67 5.62
N LEU A 178 15.62 7.75 6.28
CA LEU A 178 16.23 6.79 7.21
C LEU A 178 17.24 5.88 6.52
N LYS A 179 16.97 5.40 5.30
CA LYS A 179 17.90 4.57 4.52
C LYS A 179 19.19 5.33 4.18
N ASP A 180 19.06 6.57 3.75
CA ASP A 180 20.20 7.39 3.34
C ASP A 180 21.06 7.80 4.54
N ILE A 181 20.43 8.14 5.67
CA ILE A 181 21.11 8.39 6.94
C ILE A 181 21.86 7.13 7.39
N SER A 182 21.21 5.96 7.32
CA SER A 182 21.83 4.68 7.69
C SER A 182 23.02 4.35 6.79
N LEU A 183 22.92 4.61 5.48
CA LEU A 183 24.03 4.43 4.55
C LEU A 183 25.20 5.37 4.89
N MET A 184 24.93 6.64 5.17
CA MET A 184 25.95 7.61 5.57
C MET A 184 26.62 7.20 6.89
N ALA A 185 25.84 6.79 7.88
CA ALA A 185 26.33 6.31 9.17
C ALA A 185 27.27 5.10 9.00
N LYS A 186 26.91 4.17 8.12
CA LYS A 186 27.75 3.02 7.78
C LYS A 186 29.07 3.41 7.15
N VAL A 187 29.05 4.34 6.20
CA VAL A 187 30.27 4.83 5.53
C VAL A 187 31.19 5.56 6.52
N LYS A 188 30.61 6.38 7.40
CA LYS A 188 31.34 7.14 8.42
C LYS A 188 31.66 6.35 9.69
N GLN A 189 31.22 5.09 9.80
CA GLN A 189 31.36 4.23 10.98
C GLN A 189 30.81 4.87 12.26
N ILE A 190 29.63 5.49 12.19
CA ILE A 190 28.95 6.18 13.28
C ILE A 190 27.79 5.29 13.75
N ASN A 191 27.71 5.07 15.10
CA ASN A 191 26.63 4.29 15.69
C ASN A 191 25.50 5.15 16.28
N THR A 192 25.78 6.43 16.59
CA THR A 192 24.78 7.36 17.15
C THR A 192 24.48 8.46 16.14
N ILE A 193 23.22 8.57 15.79
CA ILE A 193 22.74 9.56 14.80
C ILE A 193 22.20 10.79 15.52
N THR A 194 22.86 11.91 15.27
CA THR A 194 22.48 13.24 15.76
C THR A 194 21.80 14.06 14.67
N VAL A 195 21.19 15.18 15.02
CA VAL A 195 20.58 16.14 14.08
C VAL A 195 21.57 16.60 13.02
N ASP A 196 22.84 16.82 13.37
CA ASP A 196 23.88 17.27 12.41
C ASP A 196 24.12 16.23 11.32
N ILE A 197 24.24 14.96 11.71
CA ILE A 197 24.41 13.84 10.77
C ILE A 197 23.17 13.67 9.88
N ALA A 198 21.99 13.72 10.46
CA ALA A 198 20.74 13.65 9.71
C ALA A 198 20.58 14.80 8.72
N SER A 199 20.91 16.03 9.14
CA SER A 199 20.83 17.21 8.28
C SER A 199 21.83 17.17 7.13
N GLU A 200 23.04 16.67 7.37
CA GLU A 200 24.07 16.47 6.34
C GLU A 200 23.59 15.46 5.28
N ALA A 201 23.03 14.31 5.73
CA ALA A 201 22.50 13.29 4.82
C ALA A 201 21.37 13.84 3.94
N ILE A 202 20.40 14.56 4.52
CA ILE A 202 19.27 15.17 3.80
C ILE A 202 19.77 16.21 2.78
N ARG A 203 20.75 17.04 3.13
CA ARG A 203 21.33 18.02 2.18
C ARG A 203 21.97 17.34 0.99
N CYS A 204 22.71 16.27 1.18
CA CYS A 204 23.29 15.51 0.07
C CYS A 204 22.22 15.04 -0.91
N LEU A 205 21.03 14.61 -0.42
CA LEU A 205 19.89 14.20 -1.24
C LEU A 205 19.33 15.36 -2.08
N LEU A 206 19.13 16.51 -1.48
CA LEU A 206 18.59 17.69 -2.15
C LEU A 206 19.50 18.20 -3.29
N TYR A 207 20.81 18.02 -3.17
CA TYR A 207 21.76 18.39 -4.22
C TYR A 207 21.96 17.34 -5.31
N THR A 208 21.62 16.06 -5.05
CA THR A 208 21.77 14.97 -6.02
C THR A 208 20.46 14.64 -6.75
N SER A 209 19.31 15.14 -6.29
CA SER A 209 18.04 14.99 -6.99
C SER A 209 17.94 16.03 -8.11
N PRO A 210 17.83 15.62 -9.40
CA PRO A 210 17.57 16.59 -10.46
C PRO A 210 16.23 17.25 -10.18
N SER A 211 16.23 18.60 -10.09
CA SER A 211 15.03 19.42 -9.99
C SER A 211 14.00 18.97 -11.04
N PRO A 212 12.76 18.67 -10.66
CA PRO A 212 11.72 18.40 -11.66
C PRO A 212 11.52 19.66 -12.51
N ARG A 213 11.74 19.53 -13.83
CA ARG A 213 11.36 20.53 -14.82
C ARG A 213 9.87 20.46 -15.09
#